data_c33350cd6772625e59c3cd52b1c0eeeb
#
_entry.id   c33350cd6772625e59c3cd52b1c0eeeb
#
_cell.length_a   1.000
_cell.length_b   1.000
_cell.length_c   1.000
_cell.angle_alpha   90.00
_cell.angle_beta   90.00
_cell.angle_gamma   90.00
#
_symmetry.space_group_name_H-M   'P 1'
#
loop_
_entity.id
_entity.type
_entity.pdbx_description
1 polymer ?
#
loop_
_entity_poly.entity_id
_entity_poly.type
_entity_poly.pdbx_seq_one_letter_code
_entity_poly.pdbx_strand_id
1 'polypeptide(L)'
;MEAETLFGKMAALCSRREYSVAQIESKIRAMLAAQGGETPDEIVSGVLQRLQREGFLDNRRFAEAYVNDKLRFNSWGKRRIVQGLRYEHNIPDDIVRDALAERYDPFYKEVAKRLYNAKLQSLQRGKRELSPYELKAKLAAYMAARGFDSFECEEY
;
A
#
# COMPACT_ATOMS: atom_id res chain seq x y z
N MET A 1 7.41 -27.37 -12.86
CA MET A 1 8.56 -26.75 -12.14
C MET A 1 8.58 -27.28 -10.74
N GLU A 2 9.75 -27.68 -10.31
CA GLU A 2 9.92 -28.22 -8.96
C GLU A 2 9.84 -27.13 -7.88
N ALA A 3 9.40 -27.53 -6.70
CA ALA A 3 9.24 -26.61 -5.56
C ALA A 3 10.54 -25.89 -5.22
N GLU A 4 11.68 -26.58 -5.29
CA GLU A 4 12.99 -25.98 -5.01
C GLU A 4 13.32 -24.85 -6.01
N THR A 5 13.01 -25.05 -7.28
CA THR A 5 13.24 -24.03 -8.32
C THR A 5 12.32 -22.82 -8.11
N LEU A 6 11.04 -23.05 -7.77
CA LEU A 6 10.10 -21.99 -7.44
C LEU A 6 10.57 -21.17 -6.25
N PHE A 7 10.98 -21.87 -5.19
CA PHE A 7 11.51 -21.21 -4.00
C PHE A 7 12.71 -20.31 -4.35
N GLY A 8 13.67 -20.81 -5.09
CA GLY A 8 14.86 -20.04 -5.47
C GLY A 8 14.52 -18.79 -6.27
N LYS A 9 13.59 -18.88 -7.22
CA LYS A 9 13.15 -17.75 -8.03
C LYS A 9 12.44 -16.70 -7.18
N MET A 10 11.54 -17.13 -6.30
CA MET A 10 10.79 -16.20 -5.44
C MET A 10 11.70 -15.57 -4.38
N ALA A 11 12.62 -16.31 -3.81
CA ALA A 11 13.61 -15.77 -2.87
C ALA A 11 14.45 -14.68 -3.51
N ALA A 12 14.86 -14.88 -4.77
CA ALA A 12 15.62 -13.87 -5.53
C ALA A 12 14.81 -12.57 -5.71
N LEU A 13 13.52 -12.68 -6.01
CA LEU A 13 12.63 -11.50 -6.11
C LEU A 13 12.51 -10.78 -4.77
N CYS A 14 12.28 -11.54 -3.70
CA CYS A 14 12.10 -10.98 -2.36
C CYS A 14 13.37 -10.31 -1.82
N SER A 15 14.53 -10.68 -2.34
CA SER A 15 15.81 -10.06 -1.99
C SER A 15 15.98 -8.65 -2.57
N ARG A 16 15.18 -8.31 -3.58
CA ARG A 16 15.27 -7.01 -4.26
C ARG A 16 14.34 -5.96 -3.68
N ARG A 17 13.18 -6.39 -3.18
CA ARG A 17 12.18 -5.50 -2.60
C ARG A 17 11.21 -6.30 -1.73
N GLU A 18 10.41 -5.59 -0.95
CA GLU A 18 9.34 -6.21 -0.17
C GLU A 18 8.16 -6.61 -1.08
N TYR A 19 7.64 -7.81 -0.84
CA TYR A 19 6.43 -8.32 -1.47
C TYR A 19 5.47 -8.80 -0.40
N SER A 20 4.17 -8.66 -0.64
CA SER A 20 3.17 -9.33 0.19
C SER A 20 3.13 -10.82 -0.15
N VAL A 21 2.63 -11.61 0.80
CA VAL A 21 2.40 -13.06 0.56
C VAL A 21 1.46 -13.23 -0.63
N ALA A 22 0.41 -12.42 -0.73
CA ALA A 22 -0.56 -12.46 -1.83
C ALA A 22 0.10 -12.22 -3.21
N GLN A 23 1.04 -11.27 -3.28
CA GLN A 23 1.76 -11.00 -4.53
C GLN A 23 2.60 -12.19 -4.98
N ILE A 24 3.33 -12.79 -4.05
CA ILE A 24 4.19 -13.94 -4.37
C ILE A 24 3.33 -15.16 -4.71
N GLU A 25 2.23 -15.39 -4.01
CA GLU A 25 1.29 -16.45 -4.37
C GLU A 25 0.82 -16.31 -5.81
N SER A 26 0.39 -15.11 -6.21
CA SER A 26 -0.04 -14.85 -7.58
C SER A 26 1.07 -15.12 -8.60
N LYS A 27 2.30 -14.75 -8.29
CA LYS A 27 3.45 -15.02 -9.17
C LYS A 27 3.74 -16.51 -9.31
N ILE A 28 3.70 -17.25 -8.22
CA ILE A 28 3.90 -18.70 -8.24
C ILE A 28 2.83 -19.37 -9.09
N ARG A 29 1.56 -19.03 -8.88
CA ARG A 29 0.44 -19.60 -9.64
C ARG A 29 0.54 -19.28 -11.13
N ALA A 30 0.93 -18.04 -11.47
CA ALA A 30 1.12 -17.63 -12.86
C ALA A 30 2.26 -18.42 -13.53
N MET A 31 3.37 -18.65 -12.82
CA MET A 31 4.49 -19.43 -13.34
C MET A 31 4.13 -20.89 -13.57
N LEU A 32 3.40 -21.50 -12.65
CA LEU A 32 2.93 -22.87 -12.80
C LEU A 32 1.92 -23.01 -13.95
N ALA A 33 0.99 -22.06 -14.06
CA ALA A 33 0.00 -22.04 -15.15
C ALA A 33 0.66 -21.88 -16.52
N ALA A 34 1.70 -21.07 -16.61
CA ALA A 34 2.45 -20.86 -17.88
C ALA A 34 3.13 -22.12 -18.40
N GLN A 35 3.37 -23.10 -17.55
CA GLN A 35 3.94 -24.38 -17.92
C GLN A 35 2.88 -25.40 -18.38
N GLY A 36 1.63 -25.00 -18.44
CA GLY A 36 0.52 -25.84 -18.93
C GLY A 36 0.08 -26.94 -17.96
N GLY A 37 0.59 -26.91 -16.74
CA GLY A 37 0.25 -27.88 -15.71
C GLY A 37 -0.77 -27.36 -14.71
N GLU A 38 -1.15 -28.21 -13.77
CA GLU A 38 -1.96 -27.82 -12.62
C GLU A 38 -1.15 -26.94 -11.68
N THR A 39 -1.85 -26.16 -10.86
CA THR A 39 -1.26 -25.35 -9.80
C THR A 39 -1.60 -25.98 -8.44
N PRO A 40 -0.86 -27.03 -8.00
CA PRO A 40 -1.20 -27.73 -6.78
C PRO A 40 -1.07 -26.82 -5.56
N ASP A 41 -2.16 -26.68 -4.80
CA ASP A 41 -2.19 -25.84 -3.62
C ASP A 41 -1.14 -26.21 -2.59
N GLU A 42 -0.82 -27.51 -2.48
CA GLU A 42 0.20 -28.00 -1.56
C GLU A 42 1.61 -27.47 -1.90
N ILE A 43 1.95 -27.41 -3.18
CA ILE A 43 3.25 -26.88 -3.63
C ILE A 43 3.28 -25.37 -3.39
N VAL A 44 2.22 -24.66 -3.77
CA VAL A 44 2.14 -23.21 -3.57
C VAL A 44 2.27 -22.88 -2.08
N SER A 45 1.47 -23.53 -1.25
CA SER A 45 1.48 -23.31 0.21
C SER A 45 2.84 -23.66 0.82
N GLY A 46 3.46 -24.75 0.40
CA GLY A 46 4.77 -25.18 0.90
C GLY A 46 5.86 -24.17 0.60
N VAL A 47 5.88 -23.63 -0.62
CA VAL A 47 6.86 -22.61 -1.03
C VAL A 47 6.65 -21.31 -0.24
N LEU A 48 5.39 -20.87 -0.08
CA LEU A 48 5.06 -19.67 0.68
C LEU A 48 5.48 -19.81 2.15
N GLN A 49 5.18 -20.94 2.78
CA GLN A 49 5.55 -21.18 4.16
C GLN A 49 7.07 -21.17 4.36
N ARG A 50 7.80 -21.76 3.42
CA ARG A 50 9.26 -21.75 3.47
C ARG A 50 9.83 -20.35 3.32
N LEU A 51 9.31 -19.55 2.40
CA LEU A 51 9.72 -18.15 2.22
C LEU A 51 9.46 -17.33 3.49
N GLN A 52 8.32 -17.55 4.15
CA GLN A 52 8.01 -16.88 5.42
C GLN A 52 8.95 -17.34 6.54
N ARG A 53 9.14 -18.64 6.68
CA ARG A 53 9.99 -19.22 7.72
C ARG A 53 11.45 -18.76 7.60
N GLU A 54 11.95 -18.64 6.38
CA GLU A 54 13.33 -18.21 6.13
C GLU A 54 13.49 -16.69 6.05
N GLY A 55 12.42 -15.92 6.29
CA GLY A 55 12.46 -14.47 6.38
C GLY A 55 12.42 -13.71 5.06
N PHE A 56 12.18 -14.38 3.94
CA PHE A 56 12.04 -13.72 2.63
C PHE A 56 10.70 -13.00 2.49
N LEU A 57 9.64 -13.52 3.12
CA LEU A 57 8.31 -12.93 3.15
C LEU A 57 7.89 -12.65 4.59
N ASP A 58 7.38 -11.44 4.79
CA ASP A 58 6.87 -11.00 6.09
C ASP A 58 5.83 -9.92 5.86
N ASN A 59 4.56 -10.24 6.07
CA ASN A 59 3.46 -9.30 5.85
C ASN A 59 3.54 -8.07 6.75
N ARG A 60 4.09 -8.20 7.96
CA ARG A 60 4.28 -7.05 8.86
C ARG A 60 5.31 -6.08 8.29
N ARG A 61 6.44 -6.59 7.87
CA ARG A 61 7.50 -5.79 7.22
C ARG A 61 7.00 -5.16 5.93
N PHE A 62 6.25 -5.92 5.11
CA PHE A 62 5.62 -5.41 3.90
C PHE A 62 4.66 -4.27 4.21
N ALA A 63 3.78 -4.43 5.20
CA ALA A 63 2.79 -3.42 5.56
C ALA A 63 3.46 -2.12 6.02
N GLU A 64 4.50 -2.20 6.82
CA GLU A 64 5.25 -1.02 7.27
C GLU A 64 5.88 -0.26 6.10
N ALA A 65 6.52 -0.98 5.18
CA ALA A 65 7.11 -0.38 3.98
C ALA A 65 6.04 0.24 3.08
N TYR A 66 4.91 -0.46 2.91
CA TYR A 66 3.79 0.02 2.10
C TYR A 66 3.21 1.33 2.65
N VAL A 67 2.93 1.37 3.95
CA VAL A 67 2.39 2.58 4.60
C VAL A 67 3.37 3.74 4.43
N ASN A 68 4.63 3.52 4.72
CA ASN A 68 5.66 4.55 4.59
C ASN A 68 5.75 5.09 3.16
N ASP A 69 5.81 4.22 2.17
CA ASP A 69 5.98 4.62 0.78
C ASP A 69 4.73 5.33 0.24
N LYS A 70 3.55 4.81 0.52
CA LYS A 70 2.30 5.40 0.04
C LYS A 70 2.03 6.77 0.67
N LEU A 71 2.32 6.93 1.95
CA LEU A 71 2.18 8.22 2.60
C LEU A 71 3.21 9.23 2.08
N ARG A 72 4.48 8.87 2.10
CA ARG A 72 5.58 9.81 1.83
C ARG A 72 5.79 10.12 0.36
N PHE A 73 5.74 9.10 -0.49
CA PHE A 73 6.02 9.27 -1.93
C PHE A 73 4.77 9.48 -2.76
N ASN A 74 3.66 8.85 -2.39
CA ASN A 74 2.41 8.97 -3.13
C ASN A 74 1.44 9.98 -2.53
N SER A 75 1.69 10.45 -1.32
CA SER A 75 0.81 11.36 -0.56
C SER A 75 -0.61 10.79 -0.45
N TRP A 76 -0.70 9.50 -0.08
CA TRP A 76 -1.98 8.84 0.16
C TRP A 76 -2.40 8.99 1.61
N GLY A 77 -3.70 9.22 1.83
CA GLY A 77 -4.30 9.21 3.15
C GLY A 77 -4.62 7.80 3.63
N LYS A 78 -4.99 7.71 4.90
CA LYS A 78 -5.25 6.44 5.60
C LYS A 78 -6.22 5.54 4.85
N ARG A 79 -7.36 6.06 4.42
CA ARG A 79 -8.42 5.27 3.78
C ARG A 79 -7.90 4.53 2.54
N ARG A 80 -7.15 5.22 1.70
CA ARG A 80 -6.59 4.63 0.47
C ARG A 80 -5.51 3.58 0.77
N ILE A 81 -4.66 3.85 1.77
CA ILE A 81 -3.63 2.91 2.21
C ILE A 81 -4.27 1.64 2.76
N VAL A 82 -5.28 1.77 3.61
CA VAL A 82 -6.00 0.64 4.20
C VAL A 82 -6.67 -0.22 3.13
N GLN A 83 -7.30 0.41 2.15
CA GLN A 83 -7.92 -0.30 1.03
C GLN A 83 -6.90 -1.16 0.28
N GLY A 84 -5.73 -0.61 -0.02
CA GLY A 84 -4.67 -1.35 -0.70
C GLY A 84 -4.16 -2.52 0.13
N LEU A 85 -3.90 -2.30 1.41
CA LEU A 85 -3.42 -3.36 2.30
C LEU A 85 -4.43 -4.50 2.45
N ARG A 86 -5.70 -4.18 2.64
CA ARG A 86 -6.75 -5.18 2.87
C ARG A 86 -7.16 -5.91 1.60
N TYR A 87 -7.48 -5.17 0.55
CA TYR A 87 -8.14 -5.74 -0.64
C TYR A 87 -7.16 -6.20 -1.71
N GLU A 88 -6.03 -5.52 -1.88
CA GLU A 88 -5.03 -5.94 -2.87
C GLU A 88 -4.03 -6.94 -2.30
N HIS A 89 -3.69 -6.81 -1.03
CA HIS A 89 -2.61 -7.59 -0.43
C HIS A 89 -3.06 -8.56 0.66
N ASN A 90 -4.34 -8.57 1.02
CA ASN A 90 -4.92 -9.46 2.03
C ASN A 90 -4.17 -9.43 3.37
N ILE A 91 -3.74 -8.24 3.79
CA ILE A 91 -3.03 -8.08 5.06
C ILE A 91 -4.02 -8.16 6.22
N PRO A 92 -3.77 -8.98 7.24
CA PRO A 92 -4.64 -9.06 8.41
C PRO A 92 -4.81 -7.72 9.13
N ASP A 93 -5.99 -7.51 9.71
CA ASP A 93 -6.36 -6.23 10.32
C ASP A 93 -5.45 -5.79 11.47
N ASP A 94 -4.95 -6.73 12.27
CA ASP A 94 -4.01 -6.43 13.36
C ASP A 94 -2.69 -5.88 12.82
N ILE A 95 -2.18 -6.43 11.73
CA ILE A 95 -0.97 -5.95 11.06
C ILE A 95 -1.20 -4.57 10.45
N VAL A 96 -2.35 -4.37 9.80
CA VAL A 96 -2.72 -3.05 9.23
C VAL A 96 -2.74 -1.99 10.33
N ARG A 97 -3.40 -2.27 11.45
CA ARG A 97 -3.51 -1.36 12.58
C ARG A 97 -2.13 -0.99 13.15
N ASP A 98 -1.28 -1.99 13.36
CA ASP A 98 0.05 -1.76 13.92
C ASP A 98 0.93 -0.95 12.96
N ALA A 99 0.88 -1.23 11.67
CA ALA A 99 1.64 -0.50 10.66
C ALA A 99 1.21 0.97 10.58
N LEU A 100 -0.10 1.23 10.67
CA LEU A 100 -0.63 2.60 10.70
C LEU A 100 -0.17 3.35 11.96
N ALA A 101 -0.20 2.70 13.13
CA ALA A 101 0.23 3.31 14.37
C ALA A 101 1.70 3.71 14.34
N GLU A 102 2.55 2.92 13.70
CA GLU A 102 3.99 3.16 13.66
C GLU A 102 4.43 4.07 12.50
N ARG A 103 3.80 3.94 11.33
CA ARG A 103 4.29 4.58 10.10
C ARG A 103 3.38 5.64 9.50
N TYR A 104 2.14 5.75 9.97
CA TYR A 104 1.19 6.74 9.49
C TYR A 104 0.89 7.81 10.54
N ASP A 105 0.40 7.42 11.69
CA ASP A 105 -0.09 8.34 12.73
C ASP A 105 0.95 9.38 13.17
N PRO A 106 2.25 9.05 13.31
CA PRO A 106 3.23 10.07 13.68
C PRO A 106 3.58 11.05 12.54
N PHE A 107 3.26 10.74 11.30
CA PHE A 107 3.83 11.46 10.14
C PHE A 107 2.80 12.07 9.19
N TYR A 108 1.54 11.65 9.23
CA TYR A 108 0.56 12.04 8.20
C TYR A 108 0.24 13.53 8.18
N LYS A 109 0.29 14.20 9.32
CA LYS A 109 -0.09 15.62 9.43
C LYS A 109 0.80 16.51 8.58
N GLU A 110 2.10 16.27 8.58
CA GLU A 110 3.03 17.04 7.76
C GLU A 110 2.77 16.85 6.26
N VAL A 111 2.54 15.60 5.85
CA VAL A 111 2.26 15.27 4.46
C VAL A 111 0.94 15.92 4.02
N ALA A 112 -0.09 15.76 4.82
CA ALA A 112 -1.42 16.30 4.51
C ALA A 112 -1.40 17.83 4.45
N LYS A 113 -0.72 18.48 5.39
CA LYS A 113 -0.59 19.95 5.41
C LYS A 113 0.13 20.47 4.18
N ARG A 114 1.24 19.83 3.81
CA ARG A 114 1.99 20.21 2.61
C ARG A 114 1.13 20.06 1.35
N LEU A 115 0.44 18.94 1.24
CA LEU A 115 -0.45 18.64 0.11
C LEU A 115 -1.59 19.65 0.02
N TYR A 116 -2.24 19.94 1.16
CA TYR A 116 -3.33 20.90 1.27
C TYR A 116 -2.87 22.29 0.83
N ASN A 117 -1.76 22.76 1.37
CA ASN A 117 -1.25 24.09 1.07
C ASN A 117 -0.82 24.24 -0.40
N ALA A 118 -0.22 23.20 -0.98
CA ALA A 118 0.14 23.21 -2.40
C ALA A 118 -1.09 23.32 -3.29
N LYS A 119 -2.15 22.57 -2.96
CA LYS A 119 -3.42 22.63 -3.71
C LYS A 119 -4.10 23.98 -3.53
N LEU A 120 -4.11 24.50 -2.32
CA LEU A 120 -4.68 25.84 -2.03
C LEU A 120 -4.01 26.92 -2.88
N GLN A 121 -2.66 26.94 -2.93
CA GLN A 121 -1.93 27.89 -3.76
C GLN A 121 -2.27 27.72 -5.23
N SER A 122 -2.34 26.47 -5.72
CA SER A 122 -2.71 26.19 -7.10
C SER A 122 -4.08 26.75 -7.45
N LEU A 123 -5.07 26.58 -6.58
CA LEU A 123 -6.43 27.08 -6.79
C LEU A 123 -6.49 28.61 -6.75
N GLN A 124 -5.72 29.25 -5.88
CA GLN A 124 -5.65 30.71 -5.77
C GLN A 124 -4.95 31.36 -6.95
N ARG A 125 -4.06 30.65 -7.62
CA ARG A 125 -3.37 31.11 -8.84
C ARG A 125 -4.19 30.91 -10.11
N GLY A 126 -5.31 30.22 -10.01
CA GLY A 126 -6.19 29.97 -11.14
C GLY A 126 -6.78 31.27 -11.71
N LYS A 127 -7.20 31.22 -12.98
CA LYS A 127 -7.78 32.39 -13.68
C LYS A 127 -9.14 32.82 -13.14
N ARG A 128 -9.84 31.90 -12.45
CA ARG A 128 -11.17 32.14 -11.89
C ARG A 128 -11.05 32.38 -10.38
N GLU A 129 -11.63 33.47 -9.93
CA GLU A 129 -11.79 33.73 -8.50
C GLU A 129 -12.83 32.80 -7.93
N LEU A 130 -12.47 32.04 -6.88
CA LEU A 130 -13.35 31.09 -6.22
C LEU A 130 -13.93 31.72 -4.96
N SER A 131 -15.22 31.47 -4.69
CA SER A 131 -15.82 31.84 -3.42
C SER A 131 -15.18 31.00 -2.29
N PRO A 132 -15.24 31.45 -1.03
CA PRO A 132 -14.74 30.63 0.10
C PRO A 132 -15.38 29.25 0.16
N TYR A 133 -16.66 29.13 -0.16
CA TYR A 133 -17.37 27.85 -0.21
C TYR A 133 -16.82 26.93 -1.32
N GLU A 134 -16.66 27.45 -2.52
CA GLU A 134 -16.11 26.70 -3.66
C GLU A 134 -14.68 26.24 -3.39
N LEU A 135 -13.87 27.11 -2.80
CA LEU A 135 -12.48 26.80 -2.45
C LEU A 135 -12.41 25.66 -1.44
N LYS A 136 -13.20 25.74 -0.37
CA LYS A 136 -13.27 24.70 0.65
C LYS A 136 -13.75 23.35 0.09
N ALA A 137 -14.78 23.39 -0.78
CA ALA A 137 -15.31 22.18 -1.41
C ALA A 137 -14.28 21.52 -2.31
N LYS A 138 -13.54 22.28 -3.11
CA LYS A 138 -12.49 21.74 -3.99
C LYS A 138 -11.32 21.14 -3.20
N LEU A 139 -10.91 21.79 -2.13
CA LEU A 139 -9.86 21.29 -1.25
C LEU A 139 -10.28 19.97 -0.57
N ALA A 140 -11.49 19.92 -0.04
CA ALA A 140 -12.03 18.72 0.60
C ALA A 140 -12.11 17.55 -0.39
N ALA A 141 -12.61 17.80 -1.61
CA ALA A 141 -12.70 16.77 -2.65
C ALA A 141 -11.31 16.25 -3.06
N TYR A 142 -10.35 17.15 -3.20
CA TYR A 142 -8.98 16.78 -3.56
C TYR A 142 -8.33 15.89 -2.49
N MET A 143 -8.46 16.29 -1.21
CA MET A 143 -7.91 15.51 -0.10
C MET A 143 -8.61 14.15 0.04
N ALA A 144 -9.94 14.13 -0.09
CA ALA A 144 -10.72 12.89 -0.03
C ALA A 144 -10.33 11.90 -1.14
N ALA A 145 -10.10 12.39 -2.35
CA ALA A 145 -9.67 11.54 -3.48
C ALA A 145 -8.33 10.87 -3.22
N ARG A 146 -7.48 11.50 -2.41
CA ARG A 146 -6.18 10.93 -2.00
C ARG A 146 -6.26 10.02 -0.78
N GLY A 147 -7.45 9.89 -0.18
CA GLY A 147 -7.67 9.02 0.96
C GLY A 147 -7.65 9.69 2.32
N PHE A 148 -7.46 11.01 2.38
CA PHE A 148 -7.57 11.78 3.63
C PHE A 148 -9.04 12.09 3.87
N ASP A 149 -9.55 11.70 5.04
CA ASP A 149 -10.95 11.96 5.37
C ASP A 149 -11.16 13.41 5.86
N SER A 150 -12.42 13.79 6.02
CA SER A 150 -12.80 15.16 6.42
C SER A 150 -12.27 15.53 7.81
N PHE A 151 -12.16 14.55 8.70
CA PHE A 151 -11.61 14.77 10.05
C PHE A 151 -10.13 15.10 9.99
N GLU A 152 -9.37 14.36 9.19
CA GLU A 152 -7.94 14.63 8.98
C GLU A 152 -7.72 16.02 8.36
N CYS A 153 -8.62 16.46 7.47
CA CYS A 153 -8.52 17.75 6.79
C CYS A 153 -8.83 18.93 7.71
N GLU A 154 -9.65 18.76 8.73
CA GLU A 154 -10.01 19.83 9.66
C GLU A 154 -8.88 20.22 10.61
N GLU A 155 -7.87 19.42 10.72
CA GLU A 155 -6.72 19.66 11.59
C GLU A 155 -5.59 20.50 10.95
N TYR A 156 -5.75 20.95 9.70
CA TYR A 156 -4.70 21.67 8.94
C TYR A 156 -4.92 23.16 8.84
#